data_b9c34354a85a0d558b818c79393c9fd6
#
_entry.id   b9c34354a85a0d558b818c79393c9fd6
#
_cell.length_a   1.000
_cell.length_b   1.000
_cell.length_c   1.000
_cell.angle_alpha   90.00
_cell.angle_beta   90.00
_cell.angle_gamma   90.00
#
_symmetry.space_group_name_H-M   'P 1'
#
loop_
_entity.id
_entity.type
_entity.pdbx_description
1 polymer ?
#
loop_
_entity_poly.entity_id
_entity_poly.type
_entity_poly.pdbx_seq_one_letter_code
_entity_poly.pdbx_strand_id
1 'polypeptide(L)'
;MKKWFIFAILSVLLILMLIVLYNYSNTQKQNKLKAKINADGSAEIAMLIDVGDIDDESFNKGVYDAIVEFGNENNKTYNYYVPEEKSDYAVVDSIENAIKLGARVIVAPGYWFKRPIDLVQNKYKDIKFILIDTTPYSEVKKMEKIGENVFAILFSEQEGGYLAGYAMVMEGFENIGFMGGMQSPSVENFGYGYIQGINDAAKERGLEKKSIKLKYMYLGGFEENAEYEYIASSWFAGDTQVIFASAGQAGISVMKAAKKYKDKYVVGVDIDQSSQSNTVITSVVKNSKRAVYDQLKNIYDDKFEGGKYATYGIDDGYIYLEMGNSRFKKFSKEQYDKLVKEMSEGKIKVKSINSKHLDKKFINDFEYIDMNFQF
;
A
#
# COMPACT_ATOMS: atom_id res chain seq x y z
N MET A 1 -40.62 39.67 -3.19
CA MET A 1 -39.28 40.08 -3.70
C MET A 1 -38.18 40.01 -2.66
N LYS A 2 -38.29 40.61 -1.46
CA LYS A 2 -37.22 40.60 -0.45
C LYS A 2 -36.72 39.19 0.00
N LYS A 3 -37.60 38.20 0.15
CA LYS A 3 -37.18 36.84 0.57
C LYS A 3 -36.33 36.10 -0.48
N TRP A 4 -36.64 36.25 -1.76
CA TRP A 4 -35.85 35.66 -2.85
C TRP A 4 -34.47 36.27 -2.97
N PHE A 5 -34.34 37.57 -2.71
CA PHE A 5 -33.06 38.29 -2.72
C PHE A 5 -32.14 37.82 -1.58
N ILE A 6 -32.72 37.59 -0.39
CA ILE A 6 -31.97 37.04 0.77
C ILE A 6 -31.51 35.61 0.48
N PHE A 7 -32.35 34.74 -0.13
CA PHE A 7 -31.98 33.40 -0.53
C PHE A 7 -30.83 33.40 -1.56
N ALA A 8 -30.87 34.30 -2.55
CA ALA A 8 -29.82 34.43 -3.54
C ALA A 8 -28.47 34.86 -2.90
N ILE A 9 -28.48 35.79 -1.95
CA ILE A 9 -27.30 36.24 -1.24
C ILE A 9 -26.70 35.08 -0.36
N LEU A 10 -27.55 34.34 0.35
CA LEU A 10 -27.14 33.20 1.17
C LEU A 10 -26.55 32.08 0.30
N SER A 11 -27.09 31.81 -0.88
CA SER A 11 -26.55 30.84 -1.82
C SER A 11 -25.17 31.23 -2.34
N VAL A 12 -24.98 32.51 -2.68
CA VAL A 12 -23.68 33.04 -3.12
C VAL A 12 -22.63 32.96 -1.99
N LEU A 13 -23.03 33.33 -0.77
CA LEU A 13 -22.14 33.21 0.40
C LEU A 13 -21.73 31.76 0.71
N LEU A 14 -22.68 30.82 0.56
CA LEU A 14 -22.40 29.39 0.74
C LEU A 14 -21.42 28.87 -0.33
N ILE A 15 -21.61 29.27 -1.59
CA ILE A 15 -20.70 28.91 -2.69
C ILE A 15 -19.30 29.48 -2.46
N LEU A 16 -19.20 30.73 -2.05
CA LEU A 16 -17.92 31.37 -1.71
C LEU A 16 -17.21 30.66 -0.53
N MET A 17 -17.97 30.28 0.49
CA MET A 17 -17.46 29.52 1.62
C MET A 17 -16.93 28.16 1.19
N LEU A 18 -17.66 27.44 0.31
CA LEU A 18 -17.21 26.15 -0.23
C LEU A 18 -15.96 26.30 -1.10
N ILE A 19 -15.84 27.36 -1.89
CA ILE A 19 -14.63 27.65 -2.67
C ILE A 19 -13.43 27.95 -1.75
N VAL A 20 -13.65 28.71 -0.68
CA VAL A 20 -12.59 29.02 0.30
C VAL A 20 -12.15 27.74 1.03
N LEU A 21 -13.08 26.89 1.44
CA LEU A 21 -12.77 25.60 2.08
C LEU A 21 -12.06 24.64 1.12
N TYR A 22 -12.49 24.60 -0.14
CA TYR A 22 -11.83 23.79 -1.18
C TYR A 22 -10.39 24.29 -1.44
N ASN A 23 -10.21 25.59 -1.60
CA ASN A 23 -8.88 26.20 -1.80
C ASN A 23 -7.99 26.03 -0.56
N TYR A 24 -8.54 26.15 0.66
CA TYR A 24 -7.81 25.89 1.89
C TYR A 24 -7.37 24.43 2.00
N SER A 25 -8.28 23.49 1.70
CA SER A 25 -7.97 22.06 1.67
C SER A 25 -6.90 21.72 0.64
N ASN A 26 -7.01 22.27 -0.58
CA ASN A 26 -6.00 22.08 -1.62
C ASN A 26 -4.64 22.70 -1.25
N THR A 27 -4.65 23.88 -0.63
CA THR A 27 -3.41 24.53 -0.16
C THR A 27 -2.75 23.70 0.95
N GLN A 28 -3.52 23.12 1.88
CA GLN A 28 -3.02 22.20 2.91
C GLN A 28 -2.47 20.91 2.29
N LYS A 29 -3.14 20.35 1.27
CA LYS A 29 -2.68 19.18 0.52
C LYS A 29 -1.37 19.46 -0.20
N GLN A 30 -1.28 20.59 -0.93
CA GLN A 30 -0.04 21.01 -1.60
C GLN A 30 1.11 21.36 -0.63
N ASN A 31 0.80 21.91 0.54
CA ASN A 31 1.83 22.19 1.56
C ASN A 31 2.36 20.91 2.22
N LYS A 32 1.57 19.84 2.32
CA LYS A 32 2.03 18.52 2.78
C LYS A 32 2.99 17.84 1.80
N LEU A 33 2.85 18.11 0.50
CA LEU A 33 3.67 17.51 -0.56
C LEU A 33 4.93 18.32 -0.87
N LYS A 34 5.11 19.50 -0.27
CA LYS A 34 6.29 20.33 -0.50
C LYS A 34 7.50 19.78 0.25
N ALA A 35 8.60 19.61 -0.49
CA ALA A 35 9.91 19.40 0.08
C ALA A 35 10.26 20.54 1.08
N LYS A 36 10.98 20.20 2.14
CA LYS A 36 11.57 21.15 3.07
C LYS A 36 13.08 21.16 2.83
N ILE A 37 13.55 22.06 2.00
CA ILE A 37 14.95 22.18 1.57
C ILE A 37 15.63 23.40 2.20
N ASN A 38 16.95 23.36 2.28
CA ASN A 38 17.76 24.52 2.65
C ASN A 38 17.78 25.58 1.53
N ALA A 39 18.31 26.78 1.81
CA ALA A 39 18.41 27.86 0.83
C ALA A 39 19.29 27.51 -0.39
N ASP A 40 20.23 26.60 -0.25
CA ASP A 40 21.10 26.08 -1.32
C ASP A 40 20.49 24.88 -2.07
N GLY A 41 19.25 24.49 -1.75
CA GLY A 41 18.55 23.36 -2.36
C GLY A 41 18.88 21.99 -1.75
N SER A 42 19.73 21.94 -0.72
CA SER A 42 20.11 20.68 -0.07
C SER A 42 19.03 20.16 0.88
N ALA A 43 19.00 18.83 1.07
CA ALA A 43 18.13 18.16 2.02
C ALA A 43 18.85 16.98 2.68
N GLU A 44 18.58 16.76 3.98
CA GLU A 44 19.23 15.74 4.79
C GLU A 44 18.60 14.35 4.59
N ILE A 45 17.29 14.29 4.34
CA ILE A 45 16.55 13.05 4.07
C ILE A 45 16.03 13.07 2.64
N ALA A 46 16.32 12.03 1.88
CA ALA A 46 15.85 11.90 0.50
C ALA A 46 14.98 10.63 0.36
N MET A 47 13.80 10.77 -0.25
CA MET A 47 13.00 9.66 -0.70
C MET A 47 13.19 9.46 -2.19
N LEU A 48 13.33 8.22 -2.63
CA LEU A 48 13.30 7.85 -4.04
C LEU A 48 11.90 7.37 -4.42
N ILE A 49 11.49 7.63 -5.64
CA ILE A 49 10.24 7.13 -6.20
C ILE A 49 10.58 6.25 -7.39
N ASP A 50 10.10 4.99 -7.39
CA ASP A 50 10.35 4.03 -8.47
C ASP A 50 9.24 4.03 -9.51
N VAL A 51 8.01 3.94 -9.06
CA VAL A 51 6.79 3.85 -9.87
C VAL A 51 5.68 4.67 -9.23
N GLY A 52 4.87 5.32 -10.06
CA GLY A 52 3.74 6.13 -9.58
C GLY A 52 4.14 7.52 -9.13
N ASP A 53 3.26 8.16 -8.41
CA ASP A 53 3.43 9.50 -7.86
C ASP A 53 3.68 9.41 -6.34
N ILE A 54 4.26 10.46 -5.78
CA ILE A 54 4.40 10.63 -4.34
C ILE A 54 3.03 10.73 -3.64
N ASP A 55 2.02 11.21 -4.34
CA ASP A 55 0.62 11.34 -3.89
C ASP A 55 -0.25 10.22 -4.46
N ASP A 56 0.26 8.98 -4.41
CA ASP A 56 -0.46 7.80 -4.89
C ASP A 56 -1.66 7.38 -4.02
N GLU A 57 -1.89 8.12 -2.92
CA GLU A 57 -2.91 7.83 -1.91
C GLU A 57 -2.82 6.35 -1.42
N SER A 58 -1.61 5.80 -1.38
CA SER A 58 -1.29 4.42 -1.02
C SER A 58 0.13 4.32 -0.44
N PHE A 59 1.00 3.51 -1.02
CA PHE A 59 2.31 3.13 -0.50
C PHE A 59 3.31 4.30 -0.43
N ASN A 60 3.55 5.01 -1.54
CA ASN A 60 4.49 6.12 -1.57
C ASN A 60 4.05 7.26 -0.65
N LYS A 61 2.74 7.55 -0.64
CA LYS A 61 2.13 8.53 0.25
C LYS A 61 2.41 8.21 1.72
N GLY A 62 2.21 6.95 2.13
CA GLY A 62 2.46 6.51 3.51
C GLY A 62 3.92 6.71 3.92
N VAL A 63 4.87 6.36 3.05
CA VAL A 63 6.31 6.55 3.29
C VAL A 63 6.68 8.03 3.36
N TYR A 64 6.18 8.85 2.42
CA TYR A 64 6.49 10.27 2.40
C TYR A 64 5.90 11.01 3.61
N ASP A 65 4.70 10.66 4.03
CA ASP A 65 4.09 11.23 5.24
C ASP A 65 4.93 10.97 6.50
N ALA A 66 5.61 9.83 6.60
CA ALA A 66 6.56 9.56 7.68
C ALA A 66 7.75 10.54 7.66
N ILE A 67 8.31 10.76 6.47
CA ILE A 67 9.46 11.67 6.29
C ILE A 67 9.07 13.10 6.61
N VAL A 68 7.91 13.55 6.14
CA VAL A 68 7.37 14.88 6.39
C VAL A 68 7.13 15.10 7.89
N GLU A 69 6.47 14.15 8.55
CA GLU A 69 6.17 14.20 9.99
C GLU A 69 7.48 14.27 10.79
N PHE A 70 8.37 13.30 10.57
CA PHE A 70 9.66 13.25 11.24
C PHE A 70 10.49 14.52 11.01
N GLY A 71 10.59 14.96 9.76
CA GLY A 71 11.36 16.16 9.39
C GLY A 71 10.82 17.45 10.00
N ASN A 72 9.51 17.56 10.16
CA ASN A 72 8.89 18.71 10.80
C ASN A 72 9.09 18.72 12.32
N GLU A 73 8.89 17.58 12.97
CA GLU A 73 9.05 17.43 14.43
C GLU A 73 10.50 17.59 14.88
N ASN A 74 11.47 17.12 14.06
CA ASN A 74 12.89 17.12 14.41
C ASN A 74 13.69 18.21 13.67
N ASN A 75 13.01 19.16 13.01
CA ASN A 75 13.62 20.23 12.24
C ASN A 75 14.65 19.75 11.21
N LYS A 76 14.35 18.63 10.53
CA LYS A 76 15.17 18.09 9.44
C LYS A 76 14.63 18.53 8.09
N THR A 77 15.54 18.68 7.13
CA THR A 77 15.19 18.96 5.73
C THR A 77 14.97 17.65 4.98
N TYR A 78 14.05 17.67 4.01
CA TYR A 78 13.71 16.50 3.22
C TYR A 78 13.30 16.88 1.80
N ASN A 79 13.58 15.98 0.87
CA ASN A 79 13.17 16.07 -0.53
C ASN A 79 12.88 14.69 -1.09
N TYR A 80 12.28 14.63 -2.27
CA TYR A 80 12.10 13.40 -3.02
C TYR A 80 12.71 13.53 -4.43
N TYR A 81 13.07 12.41 -5.00
CA TYR A 81 13.74 12.32 -6.29
C TYR A 81 13.08 11.25 -7.14
N VAL A 82 12.76 11.60 -8.38
CA VAL A 82 12.18 10.72 -9.39
C VAL A 82 13.27 10.43 -10.42
N PRO A 83 13.64 9.16 -10.66
CA PRO A 83 14.58 8.81 -11.73
C PRO A 83 14.04 9.25 -13.09
N GLU A 84 14.93 9.66 -14.00
CA GLU A 84 14.54 10.12 -15.33
C GLU A 84 13.93 9.00 -16.19
N GLU A 85 14.32 7.74 -15.92
CA GLU A 85 13.78 6.54 -16.59
C GLU A 85 13.76 5.34 -15.63
N LYS A 86 13.02 4.30 -16.01
CA LYS A 86 12.93 3.03 -15.24
C LYS A 86 14.15 2.13 -15.52
N SER A 87 15.33 2.54 -15.06
CA SER A 87 16.56 1.74 -15.14
C SER A 87 17.36 1.80 -13.85
N ASP A 88 18.12 0.76 -13.55
CA ASP A 88 18.99 0.72 -12.36
C ASP A 88 19.97 1.89 -12.35
N TYR A 89 20.48 2.28 -13.52
CA TYR A 89 21.44 3.39 -13.65
C TYR A 89 20.79 4.73 -13.34
N ALA A 90 19.61 5.01 -13.85
CA ALA A 90 18.89 6.25 -13.55
C ALA A 90 18.53 6.35 -12.05
N VAL A 91 18.20 5.22 -11.41
CA VAL A 91 18.01 5.18 -9.96
C VAL A 91 19.31 5.46 -9.22
N VAL A 92 20.43 4.87 -9.63
CA VAL A 92 21.76 5.14 -9.05
C VAL A 92 22.12 6.62 -9.21
N ASP A 93 21.91 7.21 -10.40
CA ASP A 93 22.17 8.62 -10.65
C ASP A 93 21.30 9.53 -9.75
N SER A 94 20.04 9.17 -9.53
CA SER A 94 19.15 9.88 -8.60
C SER A 94 19.64 9.80 -7.14
N ILE A 95 20.13 8.63 -6.71
CA ILE A 95 20.76 8.45 -5.39
C ILE A 95 21.98 9.33 -5.26
N GLU A 96 22.90 9.30 -6.26
CA GLU A 96 24.12 10.09 -6.24
C GLU A 96 23.84 11.59 -6.26
N ASN A 97 22.84 12.01 -7.01
CA ASN A 97 22.39 13.40 -7.03
C ASN A 97 21.84 13.83 -5.64
N ALA A 98 21.02 13.00 -5.02
CA ALA A 98 20.51 13.27 -3.67
C ALA A 98 21.66 13.41 -2.66
N ILE A 99 22.66 12.51 -2.71
CA ILE A 99 23.86 12.55 -1.84
C ILE A 99 24.68 13.81 -2.09
N LYS A 100 24.90 14.18 -3.36
CA LYS A 100 25.58 15.42 -3.73
C LYS A 100 24.86 16.66 -3.22
N LEU A 101 23.53 16.64 -3.16
CA LEU A 101 22.67 17.67 -2.60
C LEU A 101 22.47 17.53 -1.07
N GLY A 102 23.35 16.81 -0.38
CA GLY A 102 23.45 16.78 1.07
C GLY A 102 22.69 15.67 1.79
N ALA A 103 22.05 14.73 1.06
CA ALA A 103 21.35 13.64 1.71
C ALA A 103 22.30 12.76 2.54
N ARG A 104 21.88 12.44 3.76
CA ARG A 104 22.55 11.53 4.69
C ARG A 104 21.71 10.28 4.93
N VAL A 105 20.41 10.37 4.67
CA VAL A 105 19.48 9.26 4.75
C VAL A 105 18.73 9.16 3.43
N ILE A 106 18.73 7.95 2.84
CA ILE A 106 17.99 7.63 1.62
C ILE A 106 16.90 6.63 1.99
N VAL A 107 15.66 6.98 1.72
CA VAL A 107 14.50 6.09 1.87
C VAL A 107 14.09 5.61 0.48
N ALA A 108 14.10 4.29 0.28
CA ALA A 108 13.90 3.66 -1.02
C ALA A 108 12.74 2.63 -0.94
N PRO A 109 11.49 3.08 -1.15
CA PRO A 109 10.31 2.22 -1.06
C PRO A 109 10.05 1.47 -2.36
N GLY A 110 10.13 0.15 -2.31
CA GLY A 110 9.71 -0.71 -3.42
C GLY A 110 10.76 -1.71 -3.89
N TYR A 111 10.25 -2.75 -4.53
CA TYR A 111 11.04 -3.91 -4.96
C TYR A 111 12.16 -3.57 -5.97
N TRP A 112 11.98 -2.53 -6.78
CA TRP A 112 12.93 -2.12 -7.81
C TRP A 112 14.24 -1.55 -7.27
N PHE A 113 14.28 -1.12 -6.01
CA PHE A 113 15.49 -0.56 -5.39
C PHE A 113 16.52 -1.62 -4.94
N LYS A 114 16.19 -2.91 -4.98
CA LYS A 114 17.08 -3.99 -4.52
C LYS A 114 18.45 -3.98 -5.17
N ARG A 115 18.52 -3.78 -6.49
CA ARG A 115 19.77 -3.76 -7.24
C ARG A 115 20.48 -2.41 -7.20
N PRO A 116 19.82 -1.27 -7.40
CA PRO A 116 20.45 0.03 -7.19
C PRO A 116 21.11 0.19 -5.83
N ILE A 117 20.44 -0.25 -4.74
CA ILE A 117 21.03 -0.19 -3.40
C ILE A 117 22.23 -1.14 -3.27
N ASP A 118 22.21 -2.35 -3.84
CA ASP A 118 23.40 -3.22 -3.87
C ASP A 118 24.60 -2.55 -4.56
N LEU A 119 24.36 -1.80 -5.62
CA LEU A 119 25.42 -1.09 -6.35
C LEU A 119 26.06 0.05 -5.53
N VAL A 120 25.28 0.76 -4.70
CA VAL A 120 25.76 1.99 -4.04
C VAL A 120 26.09 1.80 -2.57
N GLN A 121 25.55 0.81 -1.85
CA GLN A 121 25.72 0.64 -0.40
C GLN A 121 27.19 0.55 0.02
N ASN A 122 28.05 -0.09 -0.75
CA ASN A 122 29.48 -0.21 -0.45
C ASN A 122 30.28 1.04 -0.81
N LYS A 123 29.80 1.85 -1.76
CA LYS A 123 30.45 3.10 -2.20
C LYS A 123 30.18 4.23 -1.20
N TYR A 124 28.98 4.29 -0.63
CA TYR A 124 28.52 5.38 0.24
C TYR A 124 28.26 4.90 1.67
N LYS A 125 29.32 4.45 2.37
CA LYS A 125 29.23 3.82 3.69
C LYS A 125 28.70 4.75 4.79
N ASP A 126 28.87 6.04 4.64
CA ASP A 126 28.40 7.05 5.60
C ASP A 126 26.92 7.42 5.40
N ILE A 127 26.33 7.03 4.27
CA ILE A 127 24.92 7.25 3.98
C ILE A 127 24.10 6.09 4.55
N LYS A 128 23.02 6.40 5.25
CA LYS A 128 22.07 5.40 5.77
C LYS A 128 20.97 5.15 4.75
N PHE A 129 20.69 3.88 4.48
CA PHE A 129 19.63 3.47 3.55
C PHE A 129 18.53 2.74 4.31
N ILE A 130 17.29 3.18 4.12
CA ILE A 130 16.08 2.48 4.55
C ILE A 130 15.43 1.93 3.27
N LEU A 131 15.48 0.61 3.12
CA LEU A 131 14.90 -0.09 1.98
C LEU A 131 13.58 -0.74 2.39
N ILE A 132 12.54 -0.67 1.57
CA ILE A 132 11.20 -1.18 1.93
C ILE A 132 10.73 -2.18 0.88
N ASP A 133 10.09 -3.28 1.33
CA ASP A 133 9.55 -4.39 0.55
C ASP A 133 10.60 -5.23 -0.19
N THR A 134 11.87 -5.03 0.09
CA THR A 134 12.95 -5.83 -0.50
C THR A 134 14.24 -5.72 0.30
N THR A 135 15.21 -6.58 -0.01
CA THR A 135 16.59 -6.52 0.46
C THR A 135 17.54 -6.27 -0.71
N PRO A 136 18.73 -5.68 -0.50
CA PRO A 136 19.71 -5.53 -1.58
C PRO A 136 20.08 -6.88 -2.17
N TYR A 137 20.10 -6.99 -3.50
CA TYR A 137 20.40 -8.21 -4.22
C TYR A 137 21.47 -8.02 -5.28
N SER A 138 22.53 -8.79 -5.20
CA SER A 138 23.62 -8.79 -6.18
C SER A 138 23.34 -9.76 -7.31
N GLU A 139 23.06 -9.23 -8.50
CA GLU A 139 22.89 -10.03 -9.72
C GLU A 139 24.18 -10.79 -10.10
N VAL A 140 25.35 -10.23 -9.79
CA VAL A 140 26.64 -10.85 -10.08
C VAL A 140 26.90 -12.04 -9.16
N LYS A 141 26.64 -11.88 -7.86
CA LYS A 141 26.88 -12.92 -6.86
C LYS A 141 25.69 -13.86 -6.67
N LYS A 142 24.54 -13.53 -7.25
CA LYS A 142 23.28 -14.26 -7.08
C LYS A 142 22.89 -14.46 -5.60
N MET A 143 23.09 -13.41 -4.79
CA MET A 143 22.84 -13.46 -3.35
C MET A 143 22.41 -12.10 -2.80
N GLU A 144 21.66 -12.15 -1.73
CA GLU A 144 21.36 -11.00 -0.89
C GLU A 144 22.55 -10.65 -0.02
N LYS A 145 22.86 -9.37 0.09
CA LYS A 145 23.85 -8.87 1.01
C LYS A 145 23.47 -7.48 1.51
N ILE A 146 23.07 -7.40 2.74
CA ILE A 146 22.70 -6.14 3.39
C ILE A 146 23.95 -5.50 3.97
N GLY A 147 24.27 -4.29 3.53
CA GLY A 147 25.40 -3.52 4.04
C GLY A 147 25.13 -2.97 5.45
N GLU A 148 26.19 -2.75 6.24
CA GLU A 148 26.07 -2.21 7.61
C GLU A 148 25.39 -0.83 7.69
N ASN A 149 25.26 -0.15 6.58
CA ASN A 149 24.56 1.12 6.44
C ASN A 149 23.16 1.00 5.84
N VAL A 150 22.65 -0.22 5.66
CA VAL A 150 21.31 -0.51 5.12
C VAL A 150 20.48 -1.21 6.18
N PHE A 151 19.24 -0.75 6.37
CA PHE A 151 18.18 -1.45 7.08
C PHE A 151 17.02 -1.72 6.11
N ALA A 152 16.60 -2.99 6.00
CA ALA A 152 15.48 -3.34 5.17
C ALA A 152 14.22 -3.61 6.01
N ILE A 153 13.10 -3.07 5.56
CA ILE A 153 11.77 -3.24 6.14
C ILE A 153 10.98 -4.15 5.22
N LEU A 154 10.56 -5.29 5.73
CA LEU A 154 9.66 -6.23 5.06
C LEU A 154 8.37 -6.33 5.86
N PHE A 155 7.30 -6.82 5.20
CA PHE A 155 6.00 -6.99 5.84
C PHE A 155 5.45 -8.39 5.58
N SER A 156 4.61 -8.86 6.52
CA SER A 156 3.83 -10.10 6.38
C SER A 156 2.52 -9.81 5.64
N GLU A 157 2.59 -9.38 4.38
CA GLU A 157 1.41 -8.96 3.62
C GLU A 157 0.36 -10.06 3.48
N GLN A 158 0.78 -11.34 3.51
CA GLN A 158 -0.13 -12.48 3.51
C GLN A 158 -1.09 -12.47 4.70
N GLU A 159 -0.67 -11.93 5.85
CA GLU A 159 -1.55 -11.82 7.03
C GLU A 159 -2.65 -10.80 6.78
N GLY A 160 -2.32 -9.65 6.21
CA GLY A 160 -3.29 -8.62 5.82
C GLY A 160 -4.26 -9.12 4.74
N GLY A 161 -3.71 -9.82 3.73
CA GLY A 161 -4.53 -10.48 2.71
C GLY A 161 -5.51 -11.48 3.32
N TYR A 162 -5.05 -12.31 4.27
CA TYR A 162 -5.87 -13.28 4.99
C TYR A 162 -7.03 -12.61 5.73
N LEU A 163 -6.73 -11.56 6.50
CA LEU A 163 -7.75 -10.79 7.20
C LEU A 163 -8.83 -10.25 6.24
N ALA A 164 -8.42 -9.70 5.11
CA ALA A 164 -9.35 -9.20 4.10
C ALA A 164 -10.20 -10.32 3.49
N GLY A 165 -9.59 -11.42 3.06
CA GLY A 165 -10.32 -12.54 2.46
C GLY A 165 -11.33 -13.16 3.41
N TYR A 166 -10.92 -13.38 4.65
CA TYR A 166 -11.79 -13.89 5.70
C TYR A 166 -12.97 -12.92 5.96
N ALA A 167 -12.69 -11.63 6.12
CA ALA A 167 -13.71 -10.62 6.36
C ALA A 167 -14.74 -10.53 5.22
N MET A 168 -14.31 -10.60 3.95
CA MET A 168 -15.24 -10.54 2.82
C MET A 168 -16.24 -11.71 2.81
N VAL A 169 -15.77 -12.92 3.07
CA VAL A 169 -16.65 -14.10 3.13
C VAL A 169 -17.57 -14.02 4.37
N MET A 170 -17.07 -13.60 5.54
CA MET A 170 -17.88 -13.42 6.73
C MET A 170 -18.90 -12.30 6.58
N GLU A 171 -18.62 -11.26 5.81
CA GLU A 171 -19.59 -10.23 5.41
C GLU A 171 -20.71 -10.80 4.53
N GLY A 172 -20.47 -11.91 3.86
CA GLY A 172 -21.45 -12.62 3.05
C GLY A 172 -21.25 -12.51 1.55
N PHE A 173 -20.08 -12.03 1.10
CA PHE A 173 -19.75 -12.04 -0.34
C PHE A 173 -19.31 -13.44 -0.79
N GLU A 174 -19.79 -13.85 -1.97
CA GLU A 174 -19.49 -15.13 -2.59
C GLU A 174 -18.91 -14.98 -4.01
N ASN A 175 -19.09 -13.80 -4.64
CA ASN A 175 -18.49 -13.44 -5.92
C ASN A 175 -17.47 -12.35 -5.70
N ILE A 176 -16.20 -12.72 -5.60
CA ILE A 176 -15.11 -11.89 -5.08
C ILE A 176 -14.06 -11.68 -6.17
N GLY A 177 -13.35 -10.56 -6.12
CA GLY A 177 -12.24 -10.24 -7.02
C GLY A 177 -10.95 -9.90 -6.27
N PHE A 178 -9.83 -10.17 -6.92
CA PHE A 178 -8.52 -9.61 -6.56
C PHE A 178 -7.90 -8.97 -7.81
N MET A 179 -7.50 -7.72 -7.67
CA MET A 179 -6.72 -6.99 -8.68
C MET A 179 -5.43 -6.51 -8.04
N GLY A 180 -4.33 -7.18 -8.36
CA GLY A 180 -2.99 -6.72 -8.02
C GLY A 180 -2.47 -5.70 -9.03
N GLY A 181 -1.59 -4.81 -8.65
CA GLY A 181 -0.88 -3.94 -9.59
C GLY A 181 0.08 -4.74 -10.46
N MET A 182 1.39 -4.58 -10.28
CA MET A 182 2.37 -5.48 -10.88
C MET A 182 2.59 -6.72 -10.01
N GLN A 183 2.95 -7.81 -10.66
CA GLN A 183 3.34 -9.04 -9.98
C GLN A 183 4.69 -8.82 -9.27
N SER A 184 4.64 -8.63 -7.96
CA SER A 184 5.79 -8.45 -7.07
C SER A 184 5.57 -9.24 -5.78
N PRO A 185 6.63 -9.58 -5.02
CA PRO A 185 6.49 -10.40 -3.80
C PRO A 185 5.45 -9.88 -2.81
N SER A 186 5.39 -8.57 -2.58
CA SER A 186 4.41 -7.94 -1.69
C SER A 186 2.98 -8.12 -2.20
N VAL A 187 2.71 -7.82 -3.49
CA VAL A 187 1.38 -7.97 -4.09
C VAL A 187 0.94 -9.43 -4.16
N GLU A 188 1.87 -10.33 -4.47
CA GLU A 188 1.61 -11.78 -4.49
C GLU A 188 1.27 -12.31 -3.09
N ASN A 189 1.96 -11.84 -2.05
CA ASN A 189 1.67 -12.21 -0.66
C ASN A 189 0.28 -11.73 -0.23
N PHE A 190 -0.11 -10.48 -0.54
CA PHE A 190 -1.48 -10.01 -0.30
C PHE A 190 -2.51 -10.94 -0.96
N GLY A 191 -2.33 -11.24 -2.24
CA GLY A 191 -3.25 -12.11 -2.99
C GLY A 191 -3.29 -13.53 -2.46
N TYR A 192 -2.15 -14.11 -2.09
CA TYR A 192 -2.10 -15.47 -1.55
C TYR A 192 -2.74 -15.58 -0.17
N GLY A 193 -2.49 -14.58 0.70
CA GLY A 193 -3.19 -14.48 1.97
C GLY A 193 -4.71 -14.36 1.77
N TYR A 194 -5.14 -13.52 0.82
CA TYR A 194 -6.55 -13.32 0.49
C TYR A 194 -7.26 -14.63 0.13
N ILE A 195 -6.63 -15.44 -0.72
CA ILE A 195 -7.15 -16.77 -1.10
C ILE A 195 -7.28 -17.69 0.12
N GLN A 196 -6.27 -17.73 1.00
CA GLN A 196 -6.30 -18.55 2.22
C GLN A 196 -7.43 -18.12 3.14
N GLY A 197 -7.58 -16.81 3.41
CA GLY A 197 -8.64 -16.27 4.25
C GLY A 197 -10.03 -16.55 3.71
N ILE A 198 -10.24 -16.41 2.40
CA ILE A 198 -11.50 -16.79 1.72
C ILE A 198 -11.83 -18.25 1.96
N ASN A 199 -10.88 -19.14 1.72
CA ASN A 199 -11.09 -20.58 1.85
C ASN A 199 -11.46 -21.00 3.27
N ASP A 200 -10.76 -20.46 4.26
CA ASP A 200 -10.97 -20.81 5.66
C ASP A 200 -12.32 -20.25 6.19
N ALA A 201 -12.67 -19.02 5.82
CA ALA A 201 -13.96 -18.45 6.16
C ALA A 201 -15.13 -19.17 5.51
N ALA A 202 -14.98 -19.61 4.26
CA ALA A 202 -15.99 -20.42 3.57
C ALA A 202 -16.20 -21.77 4.27
N LYS A 203 -15.13 -22.40 4.71
CA LYS A 203 -15.18 -23.62 5.52
C LYS A 203 -15.87 -23.37 6.86
N GLU A 204 -15.53 -22.31 7.58
CA GLU A 204 -16.14 -21.95 8.88
C GLU A 204 -17.64 -21.68 8.74
N ARG A 205 -18.06 -21.02 7.65
CA ARG A 205 -19.49 -20.82 7.34
C ARG A 205 -20.22 -22.08 6.90
N GLY A 206 -19.53 -23.21 6.69
CA GLY A 206 -20.13 -24.45 6.20
C GLY A 206 -20.65 -24.34 4.77
N LEU A 207 -20.02 -23.52 3.94
CA LEU A 207 -20.43 -23.35 2.54
C LEU A 207 -20.11 -24.61 1.72
N GLU A 208 -20.77 -24.74 0.56
CA GLU A 208 -20.46 -25.83 -0.38
C GLU A 208 -19.09 -25.64 -1.02
N LYS A 209 -18.44 -26.74 -1.36
CA LYS A 209 -17.17 -26.72 -2.11
C LYS A 209 -17.36 -26.00 -3.44
N LYS A 210 -16.36 -25.19 -3.81
CA LYS A 210 -16.37 -24.38 -5.05
C LYS A 210 -17.53 -23.36 -5.13
N SER A 211 -18.14 -22.99 -3.99
CA SER A 211 -19.23 -22.00 -3.96
C SER A 211 -18.72 -20.56 -4.07
N ILE A 212 -17.50 -20.27 -3.60
CA ILE A 212 -16.92 -18.92 -3.74
C ILE A 212 -16.29 -18.77 -5.12
N LYS A 213 -16.80 -17.83 -5.89
CA LYS A 213 -16.22 -17.46 -7.19
C LYS A 213 -15.19 -16.36 -7.01
N LEU A 214 -13.94 -16.63 -7.34
CA LEU A 214 -12.85 -15.66 -7.26
C LEU A 214 -12.27 -15.37 -8.64
N LYS A 215 -12.42 -14.12 -9.11
CA LYS A 215 -11.67 -13.59 -10.26
C LYS A 215 -10.36 -13.01 -9.74
N TYR A 216 -9.25 -13.34 -10.40
CA TYR A 216 -7.92 -12.95 -9.97
C TYR A 216 -7.08 -12.48 -11.15
N MET A 217 -6.45 -11.30 -11.05
CA MET A 217 -5.54 -10.80 -12.08
C MET A 217 -4.50 -9.82 -11.52
N TYR A 218 -3.46 -9.59 -12.31
CA TYR A 218 -2.54 -8.46 -12.17
C TYR A 218 -2.79 -7.46 -13.28
N LEU A 219 -2.87 -6.16 -12.94
CA LEU A 219 -3.17 -5.07 -13.87
C LEU A 219 -1.97 -4.70 -14.77
N GLY A 220 -0.74 -5.01 -14.32
CA GLY A 220 0.50 -4.68 -15.03
C GLY A 220 1.08 -3.32 -14.71
N GLY A 221 0.46 -2.53 -13.82
CA GLY A 221 0.93 -1.23 -13.37
C GLY A 221 0.31 -0.79 -12.06
N PHE A 222 0.79 0.33 -11.51
CA PHE A 222 0.29 0.92 -10.27
C PHE A 222 -0.37 2.29 -10.49
N GLU A 223 -0.25 2.88 -11.69
CA GLU A 223 -0.83 4.17 -12.02
C GLU A 223 -2.32 4.07 -12.35
N GLU A 224 -3.07 5.13 -12.05
CA GLU A 224 -4.49 5.21 -12.47
C GLU A 224 -4.60 5.10 -14.01
N ASN A 225 -5.49 4.22 -14.49
CA ASN A 225 -5.65 3.95 -15.90
C ASN A 225 -7.12 3.67 -16.26
N ALA A 226 -7.57 4.24 -17.38
CA ALA A 226 -8.93 4.02 -17.88
C ALA A 226 -9.20 2.56 -18.30
N GLU A 227 -8.17 1.84 -18.75
CA GLU A 227 -8.28 0.41 -19.07
C GLU A 227 -8.57 -0.42 -17.81
N TYR A 228 -7.89 -0.11 -16.69
CA TYR A 228 -8.14 -0.79 -15.41
C TYR A 228 -9.54 -0.50 -14.87
N GLU A 229 -10.03 0.73 -15.04
CA GLU A 229 -11.42 1.08 -14.74
C GLU A 229 -12.41 0.30 -15.60
N TYR A 230 -12.13 0.13 -16.89
CA TYR A 230 -12.96 -0.66 -17.81
C TYR A 230 -13.00 -2.13 -17.40
N ILE A 231 -11.84 -2.75 -17.11
CA ILE A 231 -11.75 -4.14 -16.65
C ILE A 231 -12.54 -4.33 -15.36
N ALA A 232 -12.31 -3.50 -14.35
CA ALA A 232 -13.05 -3.56 -13.09
C ALA A 232 -14.56 -3.35 -13.29
N SER A 233 -14.95 -2.41 -14.19
CA SER A 233 -16.35 -2.20 -14.55
C SER A 233 -16.99 -3.45 -15.17
N SER A 234 -16.25 -4.18 -16.01
CA SER A 234 -16.74 -5.45 -16.60
C SER A 234 -16.98 -6.53 -15.54
N TRP A 235 -16.13 -6.58 -14.51
CA TRP A 235 -16.30 -7.51 -13.40
C TRP A 235 -17.53 -7.14 -12.55
N PHE A 236 -17.71 -5.87 -12.25
CA PHE A 236 -18.87 -5.37 -11.48
C PHE A 236 -20.18 -5.44 -12.25
N ALA A 237 -20.16 -5.22 -13.58
CA ALA A 237 -21.34 -5.40 -14.45
C ALA A 237 -21.83 -6.86 -14.48
N GLY A 238 -20.90 -7.80 -14.28
CA GLY A 238 -21.22 -9.20 -14.04
C GLY A 238 -21.70 -9.42 -12.60
N ASP A 239 -21.16 -10.41 -11.97
CA ASP A 239 -21.59 -10.85 -10.64
C ASP A 239 -20.63 -10.46 -9.50
N THR A 240 -19.42 -9.98 -9.77
CA THR A 240 -18.44 -9.60 -8.75
C THR A 240 -19.01 -8.54 -7.80
N GLN A 241 -18.95 -8.81 -6.52
CA GLN A 241 -19.54 -7.98 -5.45
C GLN A 241 -18.51 -7.06 -4.79
N VAL A 242 -17.30 -7.57 -4.60
CA VAL A 242 -16.18 -6.85 -3.97
C VAL A 242 -14.88 -7.21 -4.68
N ILE A 243 -13.99 -6.23 -4.83
CA ILE A 243 -12.64 -6.41 -5.38
C ILE A 243 -11.62 -5.94 -4.34
N PHE A 244 -10.67 -6.79 -3.96
CA PHE A 244 -9.48 -6.33 -3.25
C PHE A 244 -8.48 -5.78 -4.27
N ALA A 245 -8.24 -4.48 -4.19
CA ALA A 245 -7.35 -3.75 -5.09
C ALA A 245 -5.98 -3.51 -4.43
N SER A 246 -5.10 -4.52 -4.47
CA SER A 246 -3.70 -4.37 -4.03
C SER A 246 -2.87 -3.78 -5.16
N ALA A 247 -3.12 -2.51 -5.50
CA ALA A 247 -2.70 -1.94 -6.78
C ALA A 247 -2.23 -0.47 -6.73
N GLY A 248 -1.90 0.06 -5.55
CA GLY A 248 -1.48 1.46 -5.44
C GLY A 248 -2.54 2.41 -6.01
N GLN A 249 -2.12 3.41 -6.78
CA GLN A 249 -3.01 4.38 -7.41
C GLN A 249 -3.98 3.75 -8.43
N ALA A 250 -3.62 2.61 -9.05
CA ALA A 250 -4.55 1.87 -9.91
C ALA A 250 -5.82 1.40 -9.17
N GLY A 251 -5.77 1.28 -7.83
CA GLY A 251 -6.94 1.05 -6.99
C GLY A 251 -8.02 2.14 -7.12
N ILE A 252 -7.64 3.38 -7.44
CA ILE A 252 -8.58 4.47 -7.72
C ILE A 252 -9.43 4.15 -8.95
N SER A 253 -8.84 3.53 -9.99
CA SER A 253 -9.59 3.07 -11.17
C SER A 253 -10.64 2.03 -10.79
N VAL A 254 -10.31 1.10 -9.88
CA VAL A 254 -11.26 0.10 -9.36
C VAL A 254 -12.38 0.76 -8.55
N MET A 255 -12.05 1.75 -7.72
CA MET A 255 -13.04 2.52 -6.95
C MET A 255 -14.00 3.32 -7.88
N LYS A 256 -13.46 3.93 -8.95
CA LYS A 256 -14.28 4.61 -9.97
C LYS A 256 -15.22 3.65 -10.66
N ALA A 257 -14.76 2.45 -10.99
CA ALA A 257 -15.60 1.39 -11.55
C ALA A 257 -16.72 0.98 -10.58
N ALA A 258 -16.41 0.72 -9.32
CA ALA A 258 -17.39 0.33 -8.30
C ALA A 258 -18.50 1.38 -8.12
N LYS A 259 -18.17 2.68 -8.18
CA LYS A 259 -19.15 3.79 -8.06
C LYS A 259 -20.26 3.77 -9.10
N LYS A 260 -20.06 3.11 -10.25
CA LYS A 260 -21.06 3.03 -11.34
C LYS A 260 -22.17 2.02 -11.04
N TYR A 261 -21.99 1.17 -10.04
CA TYR A 261 -22.90 0.07 -9.74
C TYR A 261 -23.36 0.12 -8.29
N LYS A 262 -24.59 -0.31 -8.06
CA LYS A 262 -25.15 -0.40 -6.71
C LYS A 262 -24.56 -1.64 -5.98
N ASP A 263 -24.33 -1.50 -4.67
CA ASP A 263 -23.89 -2.58 -3.78
C ASP A 263 -22.60 -3.30 -4.29
N LYS A 264 -21.67 -2.53 -4.87
CA LYS A 264 -20.33 -2.98 -5.24
C LYS A 264 -19.28 -2.28 -4.39
N TYR A 265 -18.28 -3.05 -3.97
CA TYR A 265 -17.33 -2.62 -2.96
C TYR A 265 -15.88 -2.84 -3.39
N VAL A 266 -14.97 -2.14 -2.73
CA VAL A 266 -13.53 -2.27 -2.89
C VAL A 266 -12.90 -2.44 -1.52
N VAL A 267 -11.94 -3.37 -1.40
CA VAL A 267 -11.00 -3.40 -0.28
C VAL A 267 -9.77 -2.61 -0.71
N GLY A 268 -9.44 -1.57 0.05
CA GLY A 268 -8.26 -0.75 -0.17
C GLY A 268 -6.98 -1.39 0.36
N VAL A 269 -5.82 -0.75 0.13
CA VAL A 269 -4.51 -1.25 0.52
C VAL A 269 -3.58 -0.15 1.03
N ASP A 270 -2.57 -0.51 1.80
CA ASP A 270 -1.45 0.26 2.35
C ASP A 270 -1.87 1.28 3.41
N ILE A 271 -2.83 2.15 3.11
CA ILE A 271 -3.40 3.14 4.03
C ILE A 271 -4.92 2.99 4.12
N ASP A 272 -5.55 3.66 5.08
CA ASP A 272 -7.01 3.77 5.09
C ASP A 272 -7.49 4.63 3.90
N GLN A 273 -8.07 3.97 2.91
CA GLN A 273 -8.60 4.59 1.69
C GLN A 273 -10.12 4.88 1.77
N SER A 274 -10.73 4.79 2.95
CA SER A 274 -12.18 5.00 3.16
C SER A 274 -12.67 6.39 2.76
N SER A 275 -11.78 7.39 2.82
CA SER A 275 -12.06 8.78 2.42
C SER A 275 -12.04 9.00 0.91
N GLN A 276 -11.41 8.12 0.13
CA GLN A 276 -11.30 8.26 -1.32
C GLN A 276 -12.58 7.85 -2.05
N SER A 277 -13.31 6.88 -1.48
CA SER A 277 -14.56 6.42 -2.06
C SER A 277 -15.50 5.83 -1.01
N ASN A 278 -16.79 6.12 -1.16
CA ASN A 278 -17.84 5.47 -0.38
C ASN A 278 -18.03 3.98 -0.74
N THR A 279 -17.40 3.50 -1.81
CA THR A 279 -17.37 2.08 -2.18
C THR A 279 -16.27 1.30 -1.45
N VAL A 280 -15.31 1.96 -0.81
CA VAL A 280 -14.29 1.29 0.01
C VAL A 280 -14.96 0.74 1.26
N ILE A 281 -15.06 -0.59 1.38
CA ILE A 281 -15.69 -1.25 2.53
C ILE A 281 -14.74 -1.29 3.73
N THR A 282 -13.45 -1.46 3.47
CA THR A 282 -12.34 -1.42 4.43
C THR A 282 -11.03 -1.29 3.66
N SER A 283 -9.91 -1.20 4.38
CA SER A 283 -8.56 -1.23 3.80
C SER A 283 -7.66 -2.18 4.58
N VAL A 284 -6.80 -2.92 3.87
CA VAL A 284 -5.66 -3.61 4.49
C VAL A 284 -4.55 -2.60 4.67
N VAL A 285 -4.32 -2.17 5.88
CA VAL A 285 -3.26 -1.20 6.17
C VAL A 285 -1.92 -1.92 6.34
N LYS A 286 -0.93 -1.45 5.57
CA LYS A 286 0.49 -1.75 5.74
C LYS A 286 1.17 -0.48 6.24
N ASN A 287 1.40 -0.38 7.54
CA ASN A 287 1.81 0.85 8.21
C ASN A 287 3.28 1.19 7.94
N SER A 288 3.60 1.39 6.65
CA SER A 288 4.92 1.83 6.19
C SER A 288 5.31 3.18 6.80
N LYS A 289 4.32 4.05 7.05
CA LYS A 289 4.52 5.33 7.73
C LYS A 289 5.19 5.14 9.09
N ARG A 290 4.61 4.30 9.96
CA ARG A 290 5.18 4.03 11.28
C ARG A 290 6.56 3.38 11.18
N ALA A 291 6.71 2.38 10.30
CA ALA A 291 7.96 1.65 10.14
C ALA A 291 9.13 2.55 9.71
N VAL A 292 8.88 3.47 8.77
CA VAL A 292 9.88 4.44 8.30
C VAL A 292 10.17 5.49 9.37
N TYR A 293 9.14 6.01 10.04
CA TYR A 293 9.31 6.97 11.13
C TYR A 293 10.19 6.40 12.25
N ASP A 294 9.94 5.17 12.68
CA ASP A 294 10.71 4.50 13.71
C ASP A 294 12.17 4.29 13.29
N GLN A 295 12.45 3.97 12.02
CA GLN A 295 13.82 3.85 11.53
C GLN A 295 14.51 5.21 11.37
N LEU A 296 13.83 6.25 10.94
CA LEU A 296 14.37 7.61 10.96
C LEU A 296 14.74 8.02 12.39
N LYS A 297 13.86 7.75 13.35
CA LYS A 297 14.14 8.01 14.77
C LYS A 297 15.37 7.24 15.26
N ASN A 298 15.50 5.97 14.91
CA ASN A 298 16.69 5.16 15.26
C ASN A 298 17.98 5.75 14.68
N ILE A 299 17.96 6.23 13.43
CA ILE A 299 19.12 6.86 12.80
C ILE A 299 19.55 8.12 13.57
N TYR A 300 18.61 8.99 13.92
CA TYR A 300 18.93 10.27 14.56
C TYR A 300 19.12 10.19 16.09
N ASP A 301 18.72 9.09 16.70
CA ASP A 301 19.00 8.76 18.11
C ASP A 301 20.31 7.93 18.28
N ASP A 302 21.12 7.78 17.21
CA ASP A 302 22.32 6.95 17.16
C ASP A 302 22.09 5.46 17.53
N LYS A 303 20.89 4.95 17.23
CA LYS A 303 20.43 3.57 17.48
C LYS A 303 20.28 2.75 16.20
N PHE A 304 20.80 3.26 15.09
CA PHE A 304 20.68 2.57 13.81
C PHE A 304 21.45 1.25 13.81
N GLU A 305 20.75 0.17 13.53
CA GLU A 305 21.32 -1.18 13.45
C GLU A 305 21.21 -1.69 12.00
N GLY A 306 22.15 -1.31 11.16
CA GLY A 306 22.22 -1.77 9.78
C GLY A 306 22.71 -3.20 9.62
N GLY A 307 22.83 -3.67 8.38
CA GLY A 307 23.26 -5.03 8.06
C GLY A 307 22.17 -6.09 8.24
N LYS A 308 20.92 -5.67 8.46
CA LYS A 308 19.80 -6.58 8.73
C LYS A 308 18.49 -6.09 8.15
N TYR A 309 17.48 -6.93 8.23
CA TYR A 309 16.09 -6.59 7.96
C TYR A 309 15.20 -6.94 9.15
N ALA A 310 14.03 -6.33 9.20
CA ALA A 310 12.91 -6.73 10.05
C ALA A 310 11.69 -7.03 9.19
N THR A 311 10.91 -8.03 9.59
CA THR A 311 9.60 -8.31 8.98
C THR A 311 8.53 -7.98 10.00
N TYR A 312 7.65 -7.06 9.66
CA TYR A 312 6.56 -6.58 10.49
C TYR A 312 5.23 -7.20 10.07
N GLY A 313 4.39 -7.54 11.02
CA GLY A 313 3.12 -8.22 10.79
C GLY A 313 1.99 -7.70 11.69
N ILE A 314 1.03 -8.58 11.93
CA ILE A 314 -0.12 -8.29 12.79
C ILE A 314 0.30 -8.15 14.26
N ASP A 315 1.27 -8.95 14.73
CA ASP A 315 1.72 -8.96 16.13
C ASP A 315 2.31 -7.64 16.56
N ASP A 316 2.98 -6.96 15.63
CA ASP A 316 3.59 -5.65 15.85
C ASP A 316 2.61 -4.50 15.59
N GLY A 317 1.42 -4.79 15.07
CA GLY A 317 0.41 -3.81 14.68
C GLY A 317 0.79 -2.97 13.45
N TYR A 318 1.67 -3.50 12.59
CA TYR A 318 2.01 -2.84 11.32
C TYR A 318 1.16 -3.32 10.15
N ILE A 319 0.56 -4.51 10.26
CA ILE A 319 -0.43 -5.03 9.33
C ILE A 319 -1.75 -5.18 10.08
N TYR A 320 -2.81 -4.61 9.55
CA TYR A 320 -4.15 -4.76 10.11
C TYR A 320 -5.24 -4.47 9.07
N LEU A 321 -6.47 -4.89 9.37
CA LEU A 321 -7.66 -4.50 8.62
C LEU A 321 -8.31 -3.29 9.31
N GLU A 322 -8.57 -2.22 8.56
CA GLU A 322 -9.19 -1.01 9.10
C GLU A 322 -10.66 -1.29 9.51
N MET A 323 -10.91 -1.25 10.81
CA MET A 323 -12.25 -1.52 11.36
C MET A 323 -13.01 -0.25 11.75
N GLY A 324 -12.29 0.84 12.10
CA GLY A 324 -12.90 2.07 12.59
C GLY A 324 -13.72 2.82 11.54
N ASN A 325 -13.20 2.87 10.29
CA ASN A 325 -13.85 3.50 9.16
C ASN A 325 -14.46 2.47 8.18
N SER A 326 -14.57 1.21 8.58
CA SER A 326 -15.15 0.16 7.76
C SER A 326 -16.66 0.33 7.56
N ARG A 327 -17.18 -0.25 6.49
CA ARG A 327 -18.62 -0.25 6.16
C ARG A 327 -19.23 -1.64 6.22
N PHE A 328 -18.67 -2.50 7.08
CA PHE A 328 -19.20 -3.83 7.34
C PHE A 328 -20.61 -3.75 7.97
N LYS A 329 -21.46 -4.71 7.59
CA LYS A 329 -22.81 -4.86 8.13
C LYS A 329 -22.97 -6.14 8.96
N LYS A 330 -22.12 -7.15 8.69
CA LYS A 330 -22.18 -8.47 9.35
C LYS A 330 -20.87 -8.81 10.06
N PHE A 331 -19.72 -8.55 9.43
CA PHE A 331 -18.42 -8.81 10.03
C PHE A 331 -18.14 -7.80 11.14
N SER A 332 -18.06 -8.27 12.38
CA SER A 332 -17.94 -7.39 13.55
C SER A 332 -16.50 -7.21 14.03
N LYS A 333 -16.30 -6.18 14.86
CA LYS A 333 -15.01 -5.94 15.53
C LYS A 333 -14.60 -7.11 16.44
N GLU A 334 -15.57 -7.73 17.10
CA GLU A 334 -15.32 -8.89 17.97
C GLU A 334 -14.84 -10.10 17.16
N GLN A 335 -15.41 -10.34 15.99
CA GLN A 335 -14.94 -11.40 15.09
C GLN A 335 -13.52 -11.10 14.59
N TYR A 336 -13.25 -9.85 14.23
CA TYR A 336 -11.91 -9.39 13.85
C TYR A 336 -10.89 -9.62 14.97
N ASP A 337 -11.19 -9.16 16.19
CA ASP A 337 -10.27 -9.28 17.34
C ASP A 337 -10.01 -10.75 17.71
N LYS A 338 -11.01 -11.61 17.60
CA LYS A 338 -10.86 -13.05 17.78
C LYS A 338 -9.90 -13.62 16.72
N LEU A 339 -10.10 -13.25 15.44
CA LEU A 339 -9.28 -13.72 14.33
C LEU A 339 -7.82 -13.32 14.50
N VAL A 340 -7.54 -12.03 14.78
CA VAL A 340 -6.20 -11.53 15.05
C VAL A 340 -5.56 -12.27 16.21
N LYS A 341 -6.29 -12.49 17.30
CA LYS A 341 -5.80 -13.26 18.46
C LYS A 341 -5.41 -14.69 18.08
N GLU A 342 -6.23 -15.38 17.29
CA GLU A 342 -5.94 -16.75 16.85
C GLU A 342 -4.72 -16.82 15.93
N MET A 343 -4.50 -15.79 15.10
CA MET A 343 -3.29 -15.65 14.30
C MET A 343 -2.06 -15.41 15.18
N SER A 344 -2.13 -14.45 16.11
CA SER A 344 -1.02 -14.14 17.05
C SER A 344 -0.66 -15.31 17.96
N GLU A 345 -1.64 -16.12 18.37
CA GLU A 345 -1.40 -17.35 19.14
C GLU A 345 -0.85 -18.51 18.27
N GLY A 346 -0.67 -18.29 16.96
CA GLY A 346 -0.18 -19.30 16.01
C GLY A 346 -1.16 -20.46 15.73
N LYS A 347 -2.45 -20.31 16.11
CA LYS A 347 -3.51 -21.26 15.78
C LYS A 347 -3.82 -21.22 14.28
N ILE A 348 -3.76 -20.03 13.69
CA ILE A 348 -3.87 -19.79 12.26
C ILE A 348 -2.49 -19.38 11.76
N LYS A 349 -1.96 -20.16 10.80
CA LYS A 349 -0.66 -19.90 10.17
C LYS A 349 -0.87 -19.59 8.70
N VAL A 350 -0.75 -18.32 8.34
CA VAL A 350 -0.87 -17.86 6.95
C VAL A 350 0.46 -18.09 6.22
N LYS A 351 0.40 -18.84 5.13
CA LYS A 351 1.58 -19.13 4.31
C LYS A 351 1.91 -17.95 3.41
N SER A 352 3.20 -17.60 3.32
CA SER A 352 3.74 -16.68 2.32
C SER A 352 4.16 -17.44 1.04
N ILE A 353 4.34 -16.70 -0.04
CA ILE A 353 4.65 -17.29 -1.36
C ILE A 353 6.12 -17.69 -1.51
N ASN A 354 7.02 -17.26 -0.61
CA ASN A 354 8.43 -17.67 -0.55
C ASN A 354 9.08 -17.93 -1.91
N SER A 355 9.42 -16.90 -2.67
CA SER A 355 10.16 -16.95 -3.94
C SER A 355 9.52 -17.76 -5.09
N LYS A 356 8.31 -18.23 -4.96
CA LYS A 356 7.55 -18.90 -6.02
C LYS A 356 6.41 -18.00 -6.44
N HIS A 357 6.23 -17.81 -7.74
CA HIS A 357 5.06 -17.09 -8.25
C HIS A 357 3.79 -17.91 -8.03
N LEU A 358 2.67 -17.21 -7.75
CA LEU A 358 1.34 -17.81 -7.77
C LEU A 358 1.08 -18.38 -9.16
N ASP A 359 1.09 -19.71 -9.26
CA ASP A 359 0.76 -20.44 -10.46
C ASP A 359 -0.56 -21.21 -10.29
N LYS A 360 -1.11 -21.72 -11.40
CA LYS A 360 -2.34 -22.53 -11.41
C LYS A 360 -2.28 -23.76 -10.51
N LYS A 361 -1.09 -24.25 -10.17
CA LYS A 361 -0.91 -25.44 -9.33
C LYS A 361 -1.21 -25.16 -7.86
N PHE A 362 -0.86 -23.95 -7.37
CA PHE A 362 -1.21 -23.50 -6.02
C PHE A 362 -2.71 -23.30 -5.83
N ILE A 363 -3.43 -23.01 -6.90
CA ILE A 363 -4.86 -22.66 -6.90
C ILE A 363 -5.75 -23.88 -6.68
N ASN A 364 -5.32 -25.06 -7.14
CA ASN A 364 -6.11 -26.29 -7.03
C ASN A 364 -6.24 -26.81 -5.59
N ASP A 365 -5.44 -26.29 -4.65
CA ASP A 365 -5.44 -26.73 -3.25
C ASP A 365 -6.56 -26.08 -2.40
N PHE A 366 -7.34 -25.12 -2.97
CA PHE A 366 -8.39 -24.42 -2.24
C PHE A 366 -9.78 -25.01 -2.53
N GLU A 367 -10.30 -25.73 -1.55
CA GLU A 367 -11.47 -26.58 -1.69
C GLU A 367 -12.78 -25.81 -1.93
N TYR A 368 -12.89 -24.60 -1.36
CA TYR A 368 -14.13 -23.80 -1.39
C TYR A 368 -14.16 -22.76 -2.50
N ILE A 369 -13.05 -22.58 -3.26
CA ILE A 369 -12.90 -21.53 -4.26
C ILE A 369 -12.97 -22.09 -5.67
N ASP A 370 -13.89 -21.56 -6.48
CA ASP A 370 -13.88 -21.65 -7.94
C ASP A 370 -13.13 -20.44 -8.49
N MET A 371 -11.86 -20.65 -8.87
CA MET A 371 -10.98 -19.56 -9.25
C MET A 371 -10.90 -19.39 -10.77
N ASN A 372 -11.12 -18.14 -11.21
CA ASN A 372 -10.88 -17.68 -12.56
C ASN A 372 -9.67 -16.73 -12.59
N PHE A 373 -8.51 -17.29 -12.94
CA PHE A 373 -7.28 -16.52 -13.10
C PHE A 373 -7.22 -15.93 -14.51
N GLN A 374 -7.20 -14.60 -14.60
CA GLN A 374 -7.11 -13.85 -15.85
C GLN A 374 -5.68 -13.30 -16.00
N PHE A 375 -5.05 -13.57 -17.13
CA PHE A 375 -3.69 -13.11 -17.45
C PHE A 375 -3.72 -11.87 -18.33
#